data_32418cf23a336cafaf1404c881db1912
#
_entry.id   32418cf23a336cafaf1404c881db1912
#
_cell.length_a   1.000
_cell.length_b   1.000
_cell.length_c   1.000
_cell.angle_alpha   90.00
_cell.angle_beta   90.00
_cell.angle_gamma   90.00
#
_symmetry.space_group_name_H-M   'P 1'
#
loop_
_entity.id
_entity.type
_entity.pdbx_description
1 polymer ?
#
loop_
_entity_poly.entity_id
_entity_poly.type
_entity_poly.pdbx_seq_one_letter_code
_entity_poly.pdbx_strand_id
1 'polypeptide(L)'
;MIMNESEFQTKLAELMGEITTLPQTERKKLEKLANETRERHERLRQTVSSLQESLDYLRLSIKYLVFDLEATRRENAYLRQMLESNSEEGNC
;
A
#
# COMPACT_ATOMS: atom_id res chain seq x y z
N MET A 1 20.52 0.78 -3.02
CA MET A 1 20.28 -0.21 -1.95
C MET A 1 19.38 0.37 -0.88
N ILE A 2 18.32 -0.32 -0.55
CA ILE A 2 17.35 0.15 0.46
C ILE A 2 17.80 -0.35 1.82
N MET A 3 18.04 0.58 2.75
CA MET A 3 18.33 0.22 4.14
C MET A 3 17.06 -0.23 4.82
N ASN A 4 17.11 -1.30 5.62
CA ASN A 4 16.00 -1.67 6.45
C ASN A 4 15.89 -0.71 7.65
N GLU A 5 14.77 -0.77 8.35
CA GLU A 5 14.50 0.11 9.48
C GLU A 5 15.55 0.00 10.59
N SER A 6 15.97 -1.22 10.89
CA SER A 6 16.97 -1.49 11.93
C SER A 6 18.32 -0.86 11.58
N GLU A 7 18.77 -1.00 10.32
CA GLU A 7 20.02 -0.40 9.85
C GLU A 7 19.95 1.13 9.89
N PHE A 8 18.82 1.71 9.48
CA PHE A 8 18.62 3.14 9.54
C PHE A 8 18.72 3.66 10.98
N GLN A 9 18.05 3.04 11.93
CA GLN A 9 18.05 3.43 13.33
C GLN A 9 19.45 3.30 13.94
N THR A 10 20.16 2.24 13.61
CA THR A 10 21.53 2.02 14.09
C THR A 10 22.48 3.09 13.56
N LYS A 11 22.42 3.38 12.26
CA LYS A 11 23.28 4.39 11.64
C LYS A 11 22.95 5.80 12.14
N LEU A 12 21.68 6.08 12.36
CA LEU A 12 21.26 7.36 12.91
C LEU A 12 21.77 7.52 14.35
N ALA A 13 21.70 6.48 15.16
CA ALA A 13 22.20 6.48 16.53
C ALA A 13 23.73 6.70 16.56
N GLU A 14 24.47 6.04 15.67
CA GLU A 14 25.93 6.24 15.54
C GLU A 14 26.24 7.69 15.15
N LEU A 15 25.52 8.24 14.19
CA LEU A 15 25.70 9.63 13.78
C LEU A 15 25.42 10.60 14.92
N MET A 16 24.34 10.38 15.67
CA MET A 16 24.01 11.20 16.84
C MET A 16 25.11 11.14 17.89
N GLY A 17 25.72 9.96 18.08
CA GLY A 17 26.85 9.78 18.99
C GLY A 17 28.09 10.58 18.55
N GLU A 18 28.40 10.57 17.26
CA GLU A 18 29.53 11.35 16.72
C GLU A 18 29.25 12.85 16.78
N ILE A 19 28.03 13.29 16.60
CA ILE A 19 27.65 14.70 16.69
C ILE A 19 27.94 15.27 18.09
N THR A 20 27.76 14.49 19.15
CA THR A 20 27.98 14.96 20.51
C THR A 20 29.45 15.34 20.80
N THR A 21 30.41 14.88 19.99
CA THR A 21 31.83 15.19 20.14
C THR A 21 32.25 16.50 19.46
N LEU A 22 31.36 17.13 18.70
CA LEU A 22 31.66 18.33 17.92
C LEU A 22 31.49 19.62 18.74
N PRO A 23 32.09 20.76 18.28
CA PRO A 23 31.83 22.07 18.89
C PRO A 23 30.35 22.39 18.96
N GLN A 24 29.96 23.11 20.00
CA GLN A 24 28.52 23.33 20.31
C GLN A 24 27.71 23.93 19.17
N THR A 25 28.28 24.86 18.41
CA THR A 25 27.57 25.53 17.30
C THR A 25 27.24 24.56 16.16
N GLU A 26 28.23 23.76 15.76
CA GLU A 26 28.08 22.77 14.71
C GLU A 26 27.23 21.61 15.19
N ARG A 27 27.40 21.22 16.46
CA ARG A 27 26.58 20.16 17.07
C ARG A 27 25.12 20.46 17.01
N LYS A 28 24.68 21.68 17.34
CA LYS A 28 23.28 22.06 17.30
C LYS A 28 22.68 21.97 15.90
N LYS A 29 23.44 22.44 14.89
CA LYS A 29 23.01 22.37 13.49
C LYS A 29 22.84 20.95 13.04
N LEU A 30 23.79 20.08 13.37
CA LEU A 30 23.74 18.68 12.96
C LEU A 30 22.70 17.89 13.73
N GLU A 31 22.49 18.18 15.01
CA GLU A 31 21.41 17.57 15.79
C GLU A 31 20.04 17.92 15.22
N LYS A 32 19.84 19.18 14.84
CA LYS A 32 18.62 19.62 14.19
C LYS A 32 18.39 18.88 12.88
N LEU A 33 19.44 18.77 12.07
CA LEU A 33 19.37 18.08 10.78
C LEU A 33 19.06 16.59 10.96
N ALA A 34 19.71 15.95 11.95
CA ALA A 34 19.45 14.53 12.26
C ALA A 34 18.01 14.31 12.73
N ASN A 35 17.48 15.22 13.57
CA ASN A 35 16.10 15.13 14.03
C ASN A 35 15.09 15.33 12.88
N GLU A 36 15.36 16.27 12.00
CA GLU A 36 14.53 16.49 10.80
C GLU A 36 14.52 15.25 9.89
N THR A 37 15.68 14.61 9.74
CA THR A 37 15.81 13.37 8.97
C THR A 37 14.99 12.24 9.59
N ARG A 38 15.04 12.11 10.92
CA ARG A 38 14.25 11.11 11.65
C ARG A 38 12.75 11.33 11.46
N GLU A 39 12.30 12.57 11.59
CA GLU A 39 10.89 12.92 11.41
C GLU A 39 10.41 12.65 9.98
N ARG A 40 11.25 13.00 9.01
CA ARG A 40 10.95 12.74 7.59
C ARG A 40 10.84 11.24 7.31
N HIS A 41 11.75 10.47 7.88
CA HIS A 41 11.75 9.01 7.73
C HIS A 41 10.49 8.39 8.34
N GLU A 42 10.07 8.87 9.51
CA GLU A 42 8.85 8.39 10.17
C GLU A 42 7.60 8.72 9.34
N ARG A 43 7.52 9.93 8.80
CA ARG A 43 6.40 10.31 7.91
C ARG A 43 6.37 9.44 6.65
N LEU A 44 7.54 9.14 6.09
CA LEU A 44 7.63 8.26 4.93
C LEU A 44 7.16 6.85 5.26
N ARG A 45 7.54 6.33 6.42
CA ARG A 45 7.07 5.03 6.90
C ARG A 45 5.55 4.96 7.00
N GLN A 46 4.95 5.98 7.58
CA GLN A 46 3.50 6.09 7.70
C GLN A 46 2.82 6.15 6.34
N THR A 47 3.39 6.90 5.41
CA THR A 47 2.88 7.01 4.04
C THR A 47 2.93 5.66 3.33
N VAL A 48 4.03 4.93 3.45
CA VAL A 48 4.16 3.59 2.86
C VAL A 48 3.13 2.63 3.46
N SER A 49 2.95 2.67 4.77
CA SER A 49 1.95 1.85 5.45
C SER A 49 0.53 2.15 4.94
N SER A 50 0.17 3.42 4.79
CA SER A 50 -1.11 3.83 4.22
C SER A 50 -1.30 3.36 2.79
N LEU A 51 -0.23 3.43 1.98
CA LEU A 51 -0.27 2.94 0.60
C LEU A 51 -0.50 1.44 0.56
N GLN A 52 0.14 0.68 1.44
CA GLN A 52 -0.06 -0.77 1.53
C GLN A 52 -1.50 -1.11 1.88
N GLU A 53 -2.09 -0.41 2.82
CA GLU A 53 -3.50 -0.58 3.18
C GLU A 53 -4.42 -0.27 1.99
N SER A 54 -4.14 0.80 1.27
CA SER A 54 -4.91 1.18 0.07
C SER A 54 -4.79 0.12 -1.03
N LEU A 55 -3.60 -0.44 -1.23
CA LEU A 55 -3.38 -1.53 -2.19
C LEU A 55 -4.14 -2.78 -1.80
N ASP A 56 -4.15 -3.13 -0.52
CA ASP A 56 -4.91 -4.29 -0.04
C ASP A 56 -6.41 -4.09 -0.25
N TYR A 57 -6.91 -2.90 0.00
CA TYR A 57 -8.30 -2.55 -0.28
C TYR A 57 -8.62 -2.68 -1.78
N LEU A 58 -7.74 -2.18 -2.65
CA LEU A 58 -7.92 -2.29 -4.09
C LEU A 58 -7.92 -3.74 -4.56
N ARG A 59 -7.03 -4.56 -4.04
CA ARG A 59 -6.99 -6.00 -4.36
C ARG A 59 -8.30 -6.68 -3.99
N LEU A 60 -8.81 -6.39 -2.80
CA LEU A 60 -10.07 -6.94 -2.34
C LEU A 60 -11.23 -6.47 -3.22
N SER A 61 -11.27 -5.19 -3.58
CA SER A 61 -12.28 -4.61 -4.45
C SER A 61 -12.28 -5.27 -5.84
N ILE A 62 -11.10 -5.49 -6.42
CA ILE A 62 -10.94 -6.16 -7.71
C ILE A 62 -11.46 -7.61 -7.61
N LYS A 63 -11.16 -8.29 -6.53
CA LYS A 63 -11.62 -9.66 -6.30
C LYS A 63 -13.14 -9.73 -6.29
N TYR A 64 -13.80 -8.81 -5.61
CA TYR A 64 -15.27 -8.74 -5.60
C TYR A 64 -15.85 -8.41 -6.97
N LEU A 65 -15.21 -7.51 -7.72
CA LEU A 65 -15.64 -7.19 -9.08
C LEU A 65 -15.53 -8.39 -10.02
N VAL A 66 -14.47 -9.18 -9.87
CA VAL A 66 -14.32 -10.42 -10.66
C VAL A 66 -15.43 -11.41 -10.32
N PHE A 67 -15.74 -11.60 -9.04
CA PHE A 67 -16.85 -12.47 -8.63
C PHE A 67 -18.19 -11.99 -9.16
N ASP A 68 -18.45 -10.71 -9.09
CA ASP A 68 -19.69 -10.12 -9.62
C ASP A 68 -19.79 -10.33 -11.13
N LEU A 69 -18.70 -10.16 -11.85
CA LEU A 69 -18.65 -10.37 -13.29
C LEU A 69 -18.96 -11.83 -13.64
N GLU A 70 -18.34 -12.77 -12.93
CA GLU A 70 -18.58 -14.19 -13.13
C GLU A 70 -20.03 -14.57 -12.83
N ALA A 71 -20.58 -14.05 -11.73
CA ALA A 71 -21.97 -14.27 -11.37
C ALA A 71 -22.92 -13.73 -12.44
N THR A 72 -22.65 -12.53 -12.95
CA THR A 72 -23.42 -11.91 -14.01
C THR A 72 -23.37 -12.72 -15.31
N ARG A 73 -22.21 -13.23 -15.67
CA ARG A 73 -22.04 -14.10 -16.85
C ARG A 73 -22.86 -15.37 -16.75
N ARG A 74 -22.84 -16.01 -15.57
CA ARG A 74 -23.65 -17.22 -15.33
C ARG A 74 -25.12 -16.93 -15.43
N GLU A 75 -25.57 -15.84 -14.86
CA GLU A 75 -26.97 -15.40 -14.91
C GLU A 75 -27.39 -15.10 -16.34
N ASN A 76 -26.54 -14.40 -17.10
CA ASN A 76 -26.82 -14.12 -18.52
C ASN A 76 -26.94 -15.40 -19.34
N ALA A 77 -26.03 -16.37 -19.10
CA ALA A 77 -26.09 -17.65 -19.80
C ALA A 77 -27.39 -18.39 -19.48
N TYR A 78 -27.77 -18.40 -18.21
CA TYR A 78 -29.02 -19.04 -17.77
C TYR A 78 -30.25 -18.38 -18.40
N LEU A 79 -30.29 -17.05 -18.39
CA LEU A 79 -31.42 -16.31 -19.01
C LEU A 79 -31.52 -16.54 -20.51
N ARG A 80 -30.38 -16.62 -21.21
CA ARG A 80 -30.34 -16.94 -22.64
C ARG A 80 -30.94 -18.31 -22.91
N GLN A 81 -30.56 -19.31 -22.09
CA GLN A 81 -31.11 -20.66 -22.22
C GLN A 81 -32.64 -20.67 -22.03
N MET A 82 -33.13 -19.92 -21.03
CA MET A 82 -34.55 -19.79 -20.79
C MET A 82 -35.28 -19.14 -21.97
N LEU A 83 -34.71 -18.09 -22.54
CA LEU A 83 -35.29 -17.39 -23.69
C LEU A 83 -35.31 -18.29 -24.94
N GLU A 84 -34.23 -19.01 -25.18
CA GLU A 84 -34.15 -19.96 -26.30
C GLU A 84 -35.20 -21.09 -26.15
N SER A 85 -35.31 -21.61 -24.94
CA SER A 85 -36.28 -22.65 -24.63
C SER A 85 -37.71 -22.17 -24.85
N ASN A 86 -38.05 -20.97 -24.38
CA ASN A 86 -39.36 -20.37 -24.57
C ASN A 86 -39.63 -20.06 -26.04
N SER A 87 -38.61 -19.65 -26.79
CA SER A 87 -38.73 -19.39 -28.22
C SER A 87 -39.04 -20.68 -29.01
N GLU A 88 -38.39 -21.79 -28.65
CA GLU A 88 -38.66 -23.09 -29.28
C GLU A 88 -40.07 -23.58 -28.98
N GLU A 89 -40.53 -23.45 -27.74
CA GLU A 89 -41.88 -23.80 -27.34
C GLU A 89 -42.93 -22.94 -28.06
N GLY A 90 -42.62 -21.65 -28.24
CA GLY A 90 -43.50 -20.71 -28.93
C GLY A 90 -43.62 -20.99 -30.43
N ASN A 91 -42.67 -21.68 -31.03
CA ASN A 91 -42.64 -22.02 -32.44
C ASN A 91 -43.36 -23.35 -32.76
N CYS A 92 -43.75 -24.06 -31.75
CA CYS A 92 -44.58 -25.28 -31.94
C CYS A 92 -46.09 -24.98 -32.15
#